data_25a7f704a6e78341179f6f3d1db0e9dc
#
_entry.id   25a7f704a6e78341179f6f3d1db0e9dc
#
_cell.length_a   1.000
_cell.length_b   1.000
_cell.length_c   1.000
_cell.angle_alpha   90.00
_cell.angle_beta   90.00
_cell.angle_gamma   90.00
#
_symmetry.space_group_name_H-M   'P 1'
#
loop_
_entity.id
_entity.type
_entity.pdbx_description
1 polymer ?
#
loop_
_entity_poly.entity_id
_entity_poly.type
_entity_poly.pdbx_seq_one_letter_code
_entity_poly.pdbx_strand_id
1 'polypeptide(L)'
;MSEANSFLRDLNDAIARGTDESRTRALWHATDLMLTGRFSDEEIWTFGEVIGRLADEIEVAVRGQLADHLASFDKAPTNIIHKLAFDDSIEVAGPVLRESRQLDSKTLVNNAQTKGQPHLLAISQRKSLDEAVTDVLVRRGNQEVVKSVASNQGARFSNFGFLHMITRADGDSILAEQLGLRSDIPRHVFQQLIAKASDNVKKRLARERPAMMDEIQVSVSEVAGVLQSKFGPASRNHFVAKRVVATQHREGNLNEESIAGYARSHRFDEVMIGLSLLSALPSDVNA
;
A
#
# COMPACT_ATOMS: atom_id res chain seq x y z
N MET A 1 50.13 13.76 12.76
CA MET A 1 48.89 13.13 13.28
C MET A 1 47.82 14.21 13.23
N SER A 2 46.72 13.96 12.55
CA SER A 2 45.71 14.99 12.31
C SER A 2 45.04 15.38 13.64
N GLU A 3 44.61 16.65 13.77
CA GLU A 3 43.87 17.15 14.93
C GLU A 3 42.64 16.26 15.23
N ALA A 4 42.05 15.67 14.20
CA ALA A 4 40.94 14.69 14.31
C ALA A 4 41.34 13.44 15.16
N ASN A 5 42.54 12.90 15.02
CA ASN A 5 43.02 11.74 15.78
C ASN A 5 43.26 12.04 17.27
N SER A 6 43.73 13.28 17.59
CA SER A 6 43.85 13.71 18.98
C SER A 6 42.48 13.87 19.63
N PHE A 7 41.55 14.52 18.92
CA PHE A 7 40.18 14.75 19.38
C PHE A 7 39.39 13.42 19.59
N LEU A 8 39.58 12.43 18.68
CA LEU A 8 38.94 11.13 18.83
C LEU A 8 39.47 10.34 20.05
N ARG A 9 40.72 10.56 20.46
CA ARG A 9 41.24 9.99 21.73
C ARG A 9 40.58 10.63 22.95
N ASP A 10 40.50 11.96 22.96
CA ASP A 10 39.87 12.68 24.08
C ASP A 10 38.38 12.30 24.25
N LEU A 11 37.71 12.05 23.12
CA LEU A 11 36.33 11.52 23.10
C LEU A 11 36.25 10.08 23.64
N ASN A 12 37.12 9.20 23.26
CA ASN A 12 37.20 7.83 23.79
C ASN A 12 37.44 7.82 25.31
N ASP A 13 38.28 8.73 25.82
CA ASP A 13 38.51 8.88 27.25
C ASP A 13 37.27 9.43 27.97
N ALA A 14 36.52 10.31 27.35
CA ALA A 14 35.21 10.80 27.88
C ALA A 14 34.16 9.69 27.94
N ILE A 15 34.14 8.78 26.94
CA ILE A 15 33.26 7.59 26.96
C ILE A 15 33.63 6.68 28.14
N ALA A 16 34.91 6.40 28.32
CA ALA A 16 35.37 5.41 29.30
C ALA A 16 35.25 5.87 30.77
N ARG A 17 35.34 7.18 31.04
CA ARG A 17 35.49 7.73 32.40
C ARG A 17 34.54 8.91 32.68
N GLY A 18 33.71 9.30 31.73
CA GLY A 18 32.88 10.50 31.83
C GLY A 18 31.59 10.29 32.64
N THR A 19 31.07 11.40 33.16
CA THR A 19 29.68 11.49 33.67
C THR A 19 28.72 11.67 32.47
N ASP A 20 27.42 11.44 32.69
CA ASP A 20 26.38 11.60 31.65
C ASP A 20 26.39 12.99 31.03
N GLU A 21 26.65 14.03 31.84
CA GLU A 21 26.79 15.42 31.35
C GLU A 21 28.02 15.57 30.45
N SER A 22 29.15 14.94 30.81
CA SER A 22 30.37 15.03 30.03
C SER A 22 30.26 14.26 28.71
N ARG A 23 29.55 13.11 28.72
CA ARG A 23 29.25 12.31 27.52
C ARG A 23 28.31 13.07 26.58
N THR A 24 27.27 13.68 27.10
CA THR A 24 26.35 14.52 26.34
C THR A 24 27.07 15.71 25.69
N ARG A 25 27.94 16.39 26.44
CA ARG A 25 28.73 17.51 25.92
C ARG A 25 29.70 17.06 24.83
N ALA A 26 30.37 15.92 25.01
CA ALA A 26 31.26 15.32 24.05
C ALA A 26 30.51 14.91 22.76
N LEU A 27 29.31 14.36 22.89
CA LEU A 27 28.44 14.01 21.77
C LEU A 27 28.13 15.23 20.90
N TRP A 28 27.64 16.31 21.49
CA TRP A 28 27.30 17.52 20.77
C TRP A 28 28.52 18.14 20.12
N HIS A 29 29.63 18.21 20.83
CA HIS A 29 30.86 18.76 20.27
C HIS A 29 31.36 17.94 19.07
N ALA A 30 31.33 16.60 19.15
CA ALA A 30 31.69 15.72 18.04
C ALA A 30 30.74 15.90 16.86
N THR A 31 29.44 16.01 17.12
CA THR A 31 28.41 16.20 16.10
C THR A 31 28.60 17.54 15.39
N ASP A 32 28.74 18.65 16.13
CA ASP A 32 28.93 19.98 15.57
C ASP A 32 30.22 20.07 14.76
N LEU A 33 31.30 19.50 15.24
CA LEU A 33 32.58 19.44 14.52
C LEU A 33 32.42 18.68 13.19
N MET A 34 31.78 17.52 13.22
CA MET A 34 31.51 16.72 12.03
C MET A 34 30.65 17.47 11.01
N LEU A 35 29.63 18.20 11.46
CA LEU A 35 28.70 18.92 10.57
C LEU A 35 29.32 20.18 9.96
N THR A 36 30.21 20.85 10.67
CA THR A 36 30.83 22.11 10.24
C THR A 36 32.18 21.94 9.56
N GLY A 37 32.85 20.82 9.80
CA GLY A 37 34.18 20.54 9.27
C GLY A 37 34.17 20.02 7.82
N ARG A 38 35.36 20.03 7.22
CA ARG A 38 35.60 19.43 5.89
C ARG A 38 36.40 18.15 6.10
N PHE A 39 35.69 17.04 6.20
CA PHE A 39 36.25 15.73 6.47
C PHE A 39 36.11 14.82 5.25
N SER A 40 37.01 13.87 5.11
CA SER A 40 36.91 12.77 4.17
C SER A 40 35.83 11.78 4.60
N ASP A 41 35.33 10.93 3.68
CA ASP A 41 34.31 9.93 3.98
C ASP A 41 34.77 8.94 5.08
N GLU A 42 36.09 8.63 5.16
CA GLU A 42 36.69 7.78 6.20
C GLU A 42 36.64 8.46 7.58
N GLU A 43 36.94 9.77 7.63
CA GLU A 43 36.85 10.55 8.87
C GLU A 43 35.38 10.69 9.32
N ILE A 44 34.45 10.95 8.39
CA ILE A 44 33.01 11.00 8.66
C ILE A 44 32.52 9.67 9.23
N TRP A 45 32.95 8.55 8.65
CA TRP A 45 32.61 7.23 9.16
C TRP A 45 33.14 7.01 10.59
N THR A 46 34.38 7.44 10.86
CA THR A 46 34.98 7.36 12.19
C THR A 46 34.25 8.22 13.22
N PHE A 47 33.82 9.44 12.85
CA PHE A 47 32.92 10.25 13.68
C PHE A 47 31.63 9.50 14.01
N GLY A 48 31.00 8.84 13.01
CA GLY A 48 29.82 8.04 13.21
C GLY A 48 29.99 6.90 14.22
N GLU A 49 31.15 6.23 14.24
CA GLU A 49 31.47 5.20 15.22
C GLU A 49 31.57 5.76 16.65
N VAL A 50 32.27 6.90 16.81
CA VAL A 50 32.43 7.54 18.12
C VAL A 50 31.10 8.10 18.64
N ILE A 51 30.37 8.82 17.79
CA ILE A 51 29.02 9.34 18.12
C ILE A 51 28.08 8.17 18.45
N GLY A 52 28.17 7.06 17.72
CA GLY A 52 27.37 5.87 17.96
C GLY A 52 27.66 5.21 19.32
N ARG A 53 28.91 5.17 19.77
CA ARG A 53 29.29 4.68 21.11
C ARG A 53 28.79 5.62 22.22
N LEU A 54 28.96 6.94 22.02
CA LEU A 54 28.41 7.93 22.97
C LEU A 54 26.89 7.80 23.07
N ALA A 55 26.20 7.59 21.94
CA ALA A 55 24.75 7.43 21.91
C ALA A 55 24.25 6.24 22.72
N ASP A 56 25.05 5.15 22.87
CA ASP A 56 24.67 4.01 23.71
C ASP A 56 24.62 4.33 25.20
N GLU A 57 25.40 5.30 25.62
CA GLU A 57 25.63 5.65 27.03
C GLU A 57 24.80 6.85 27.51
N ILE A 58 23.92 7.40 26.67
CA ILE A 58 23.14 8.60 26.97
C ILE A 58 21.64 8.30 26.97
N GLU A 59 20.88 9.18 27.65
CA GLU A 59 19.44 9.06 27.76
C GLU A 59 18.70 9.13 26.40
N VAL A 60 17.55 8.48 26.32
CA VAL A 60 16.69 8.43 25.11
C VAL A 60 16.38 9.83 24.58
N ALA A 61 16.08 10.78 25.47
CA ALA A 61 15.73 12.15 25.08
C ALA A 61 16.88 12.84 24.31
N VAL A 62 18.14 12.67 24.76
CA VAL A 62 19.32 13.24 24.09
C VAL A 62 19.60 12.51 22.78
N ARG A 63 19.43 11.17 22.73
CA ARG A 63 19.50 10.42 21.47
C ARG A 63 18.44 10.86 20.47
N GLY A 64 17.22 11.16 20.93
CA GLY A 64 16.16 11.71 20.08
C GLY A 64 16.54 13.05 19.47
N GLN A 65 17.11 13.96 20.25
CA GLN A 65 17.62 15.24 19.76
C GLN A 65 18.75 15.06 18.72
N LEU A 66 19.65 14.11 18.96
CA LEU A 66 20.70 13.75 17.99
C LEU A 66 20.08 13.24 16.69
N ALA A 67 19.09 12.37 16.79
CA ALA A 67 18.38 11.82 15.62
C ALA A 67 17.68 12.92 14.81
N ASP A 68 16.99 13.85 15.45
CA ASP A 68 16.38 15.03 14.81
C ASP A 68 17.43 15.85 14.07
N HIS A 69 18.58 16.10 14.71
CA HIS A 69 19.66 16.91 14.15
C HIS A 69 20.31 16.25 12.92
N LEU A 70 20.51 14.94 12.95
CA LEU A 70 21.15 14.19 11.86
C LEU A 70 20.18 13.78 10.75
N ALA A 71 18.88 13.71 11.02
CA ALA A 71 17.88 13.18 10.08
C ALA A 71 17.86 13.93 8.73
N SER A 72 17.99 15.23 8.76
CA SER A 72 17.95 16.11 7.57
C SER A 72 19.33 16.37 6.95
N PHE A 73 20.40 15.88 7.56
CA PHE A 73 21.75 16.15 7.09
C PHE A 73 22.20 15.12 6.04
N ASP A 74 22.34 15.55 4.80
CA ASP A 74 22.63 14.67 3.65
C ASP A 74 23.99 13.94 3.73
N LYS A 75 24.93 14.42 4.54
CA LYS A 75 26.24 13.83 4.76
C LYS A 75 26.38 13.15 6.12
N ALA A 76 25.29 12.89 6.80
CA ALA A 76 25.34 12.17 8.08
C ALA A 76 25.96 10.78 7.87
N PRO A 77 26.84 10.31 8.78
CA PRO A 77 27.44 8.99 8.67
C PRO A 77 26.35 7.91 8.61
N THR A 78 26.41 7.04 7.60
CA THR A 78 25.40 6.00 7.40
C THR A 78 25.32 5.01 8.56
N ASN A 79 26.44 4.72 9.22
CA ASN A 79 26.50 3.83 10.37
C ASN A 79 25.68 4.36 11.57
N ILE A 80 25.81 5.64 11.91
CA ILE A 80 25.00 6.22 13.02
C ILE A 80 23.53 6.36 12.61
N ILE A 81 23.22 6.74 11.36
CA ILE A 81 21.84 6.81 10.86
C ILE A 81 21.16 5.43 10.93
N HIS A 82 21.86 4.37 10.51
CA HIS A 82 21.34 3.01 10.62
C HIS A 82 21.10 2.62 12.09
N LYS A 83 22.03 2.95 12.96
CA LYS A 83 21.90 2.67 14.40
C LYS A 83 20.68 3.35 14.99
N LEU A 84 20.52 4.65 14.76
CA LEU A 84 19.37 5.42 15.25
C LEU A 84 18.03 4.93 14.63
N ALA A 85 18.03 4.56 13.36
CA ALA A 85 16.83 4.01 12.71
C ALA A 85 16.34 2.70 13.34
N PHE A 86 17.24 1.90 13.92
CA PHE A 86 16.92 0.64 14.59
C PHE A 86 16.82 0.77 16.11
N ASP A 87 16.89 1.96 16.68
CA ASP A 87 16.61 2.17 18.11
C ASP A 87 15.19 1.69 18.44
N ASP A 88 15.00 1.09 19.62
CA ASP A 88 13.69 0.59 20.05
C ASP A 88 12.73 1.74 20.39
N SER A 89 13.26 2.90 20.79
CA SER A 89 12.46 4.10 21.03
C SER A 89 12.11 4.80 19.74
N ILE A 90 10.81 5.00 19.49
CA ILE A 90 10.34 5.77 18.35
C ILE A 90 10.73 7.25 18.40
N GLU A 91 10.98 7.78 19.59
CA GLU A 91 11.48 9.14 19.77
C GLU A 91 12.85 9.31 19.12
N VAL A 92 13.65 8.25 19.12
CA VAL A 92 14.97 8.20 18.48
C VAL A 92 14.86 7.80 17.01
N ALA A 93 14.19 6.70 16.72
CA ALA A 93 14.12 6.17 15.35
C ALA A 93 13.25 7.03 14.41
N GLY A 94 12.19 7.65 14.94
CA GLY A 94 11.18 8.36 14.15
C GLY A 94 11.72 9.44 13.21
N PRO A 95 12.54 10.40 13.67
CA PRO A 95 13.10 11.44 12.84
C PRO A 95 13.89 10.88 11.64
N VAL A 96 14.83 9.99 11.90
CA VAL A 96 15.66 9.40 10.82
C VAL A 96 14.85 8.50 9.89
N LEU A 97 13.86 7.76 10.40
CA LEU A 97 12.97 6.95 9.56
C LEU A 97 12.11 7.81 8.64
N ARG A 98 11.65 8.98 9.08
CA ARG A 98 10.84 9.89 8.25
C ARG A 98 11.67 10.64 7.21
N GLU A 99 12.83 11.14 7.57
CA GLU A 99 13.49 12.20 6.81
C GLU A 99 14.81 11.80 6.16
N SER A 100 15.60 10.91 6.81
CA SER A 100 16.95 10.63 6.33
C SER A 100 16.99 10.00 4.94
N ARG A 101 17.76 10.62 4.04
CA ARG A 101 18.04 10.10 2.70
C ARG A 101 19.11 9.02 2.68
N GLN A 102 19.81 8.82 3.79
CA GLN A 102 20.85 7.79 3.92
C GLN A 102 20.26 6.38 4.11
N LEU A 103 18.95 6.26 4.38
CA LEU A 103 18.28 4.97 4.50
C LEU A 103 17.80 4.49 3.12
N ASP A 104 18.43 3.44 2.64
CA ASP A 104 18.01 2.77 1.41
C ASP A 104 16.75 1.92 1.61
N SER A 105 16.13 1.50 0.51
CA SER A 105 14.92 0.67 0.52
C SER A 105 15.11 -0.65 1.27
N LYS A 106 16.28 -1.27 1.17
CA LYS A 106 16.58 -2.53 1.86
C LYS A 106 16.59 -2.35 3.37
N THR A 107 17.18 -1.27 3.87
CA THR A 107 17.19 -0.92 5.29
C THR A 107 15.78 -0.62 5.79
N LEU A 108 14.98 0.15 5.02
CA LEU A 108 13.60 0.46 5.37
C LEU A 108 12.71 -0.79 5.40
N VAL A 109 12.88 -1.71 4.43
CA VAL A 109 12.18 -3.01 4.42
C VAL A 109 12.56 -3.83 5.64
N ASN A 110 13.85 -3.94 5.97
CA ASN A 110 14.30 -4.69 7.16
C ASN A 110 13.73 -4.08 8.45
N ASN A 111 13.78 -2.76 8.59
CA ASN A 111 13.19 -2.06 9.73
C ASN A 111 11.67 -2.32 9.81
N ALA A 112 10.94 -2.15 8.71
CA ALA A 112 9.51 -2.41 8.65
C ALA A 112 9.15 -3.89 8.91
N GLN A 113 10.05 -4.84 8.65
CA GLN A 113 9.86 -6.27 8.94
C GLN A 113 10.12 -6.62 10.42
N THR A 114 11.03 -5.92 11.08
CA THR A 114 11.51 -6.29 12.42
C THR A 114 10.92 -5.43 13.54
N LYS A 115 10.62 -4.16 13.27
CA LYS A 115 10.15 -3.19 14.27
C LYS A 115 8.62 -3.14 14.37
N GLY A 116 8.13 -2.41 15.37
CA GLY A 116 6.70 -2.27 15.71
C GLY A 116 5.97 -1.19 14.91
N GLN A 117 4.66 -1.04 15.19
CA GLN A 117 3.77 -0.12 14.47
C GLN A 117 4.21 1.34 14.46
N PRO A 118 4.78 1.91 15.55
CA PRO A 118 5.27 3.29 15.53
C PRO A 118 6.37 3.52 14.48
N HIS A 119 7.27 2.56 14.28
CA HIS A 119 8.32 2.62 13.26
C HIS A 119 7.74 2.54 11.85
N LEU A 120 6.78 1.62 11.63
CA LEU A 120 6.07 1.52 10.35
C LEU A 120 5.34 2.82 10.01
N LEU A 121 4.72 3.46 11.01
CA LEU A 121 4.06 4.75 10.83
C LEU A 121 5.06 5.84 10.44
N ALA A 122 6.21 5.91 11.12
CA ALA A 122 7.27 6.86 10.76
C ALA A 122 7.76 6.66 9.31
N ILE A 123 7.99 5.40 8.89
CA ILE A 123 8.37 5.08 7.51
C ILE A 123 7.27 5.51 6.52
N SER A 124 5.99 5.29 6.85
CA SER A 124 4.87 5.63 5.96
C SER A 124 4.74 7.12 5.65
N GLN A 125 5.33 7.99 6.49
CA GLN A 125 5.32 9.44 6.37
C GLN A 125 6.45 10.00 5.49
N ARG A 126 7.33 9.16 4.94
CA ARG A 126 8.41 9.59 4.04
C ARG A 126 7.85 10.26 2.78
N LYS A 127 8.61 11.25 2.26
CA LYS A 127 8.26 11.95 1.01
C LYS A 127 8.11 11.03 -0.19
N SER A 128 8.88 9.93 -0.23
CA SER A 128 8.81 8.92 -1.29
C SER A 128 9.04 7.54 -0.70
N LEU A 129 8.29 6.57 -1.20
CA LEU A 129 8.39 5.16 -0.83
C LEU A 129 8.32 4.33 -2.11
N ASP A 130 9.19 3.34 -2.22
CA ASP A 130 9.12 2.37 -3.31
C ASP A 130 8.16 1.20 -3.00
N GLU A 131 7.89 0.38 -4.01
CA GLU A 131 6.94 -0.73 -3.93
C GLU A 131 7.35 -1.78 -2.88
N ALA A 132 8.65 -2.05 -2.74
CA ALA A 132 9.13 -3.05 -1.79
C ALA A 132 8.84 -2.63 -0.33
N VAL A 133 8.98 -1.36 -0.01
CA VAL A 133 8.68 -0.81 1.32
C VAL A 133 7.18 -0.77 1.54
N THR A 134 6.39 -0.25 0.59
CA THR A 134 4.93 -0.15 0.71
C THR A 134 4.27 -1.51 0.84
N ASP A 135 4.75 -2.55 0.15
CA ASP A 135 4.24 -3.91 0.28
C ASP A 135 4.37 -4.46 1.71
N VAL A 136 5.47 -4.14 2.39
CA VAL A 136 5.65 -4.52 3.80
C VAL A 136 4.72 -3.71 4.70
N LEU A 137 4.63 -2.39 4.48
CA LEU A 137 3.78 -1.50 5.28
C LEU A 137 2.30 -1.89 5.16
N VAL A 138 1.82 -2.19 3.96
CA VAL A 138 0.43 -2.61 3.73
C VAL A 138 0.15 -3.97 4.35
N ARG A 139 1.10 -4.91 4.32
CA ARG A 139 0.95 -6.25 4.88
C ARG A 139 0.99 -6.27 6.41
N ARG A 140 1.95 -5.56 7.03
CA ARG A 140 2.22 -5.59 8.48
C ARG A 140 1.62 -4.43 9.27
N GLY A 141 1.38 -3.30 8.61
CA GLY A 141 0.87 -2.10 9.23
C GLY A 141 -0.53 -2.29 9.83
N ASN A 142 -0.80 -1.64 10.96
CA ASN A 142 -2.16 -1.49 11.47
C ASN A 142 -2.98 -0.54 10.58
N GLN A 143 -4.22 -0.25 10.96
CA GLN A 143 -5.10 0.62 10.16
C GLN A 143 -4.55 2.04 10.00
N GLU A 144 -3.89 2.57 11.01
CA GLU A 144 -3.28 3.91 10.99
C GLU A 144 -2.13 3.98 9.97
N VAL A 145 -1.23 2.99 9.99
CA VAL A 145 -0.13 2.88 9.02
C VAL A 145 -0.66 2.76 7.60
N VAL A 146 -1.67 1.92 7.38
CA VAL A 146 -2.26 1.70 6.04
C VAL A 146 -2.94 2.97 5.52
N LYS A 147 -3.66 3.71 6.36
CA LYS A 147 -4.24 5.01 5.99
C LYS A 147 -3.15 6.05 5.68
N SER A 148 -2.09 6.09 6.48
CA SER A 148 -0.95 6.97 6.24
C SER A 148 -0.29 6.70 4.88
N VAL A 149 -0.02 5.42 4.55
CA VAL A 149 0.54 5.02 3.26
C VAL A 149 -0.43 5.31 2.11
N ALA A 150 -1.74 5.05 2.28
CA ALA A 150 -2.75 5.30 1.25
C ALA A 150 -2.85 6.78 0.87
N SER A 151 -2.77 7.67 1.85
CA SER A 151 -2.81 9.13 1.65
C SER A 151 -1.49 9.70 1.13
N ASN A 152 -0.39 8.95 1.22
CA ASN A 152 0.92 9.42 0.79
C ASN A 152 1.03 9.36 -0.74
N GLN A 153 1.02 10.52 -1.39
CA GLN A 153 1.13 10.64 -2.86
C GLN A 153 2.52 10.27 -3.41
N GLY A 154 3.55 10.27 -2.55
CA GLY A 154 4.90 9.83 -2.91
C GLY A 154 5.15 8.33 -2.72
N ALA A 155 4.18 7.60 -2.19
CA ALA A 155 4.24 6.15 -2.05
C ALA A 155 3.86 5.48 -3.37
N ARG A 156 4.71 4.57 -3.86
CA ARG A 156 4.45 3.73 -5.04
C ARG A 156 3.96 2.36 -4.59
N PHE A 157 2.98 1.82 -5.28
CA PHE A 157 2.40 0.51 -4.95
C PHE A 157 2.59 -0.47 -6.08
N SER A 158 2.97 -1.70 -5.73
CA SER A 158 2.87 -2.85 -6.62
C SER A 158 1.40 -3.26 -6.84
N ASN A 159 1.15 -4.09 -7.85
CA ASN A 159 -0.18 -4.70 -8.00
C ASN A 159 -0.61 -5.48 -6.75
N PHE A 160 0.31 -6.15 -6.08
CA PHE A 160 0.05 -6.84 -4.81
C PHE A 160 -0.33 -5.85 -3.71
N GLY A 161 0.38 -4.73 -3.58
CA GLY A 161 0.08 -3.67 -2.62
C GLY A 161 -1.33 -3.11 -2.81
N PHE A 162 -1.72 -2.80 -4.05
CA PHE A 162 -3.07 -2.32 -4.36
C PHE A 162 -4.15 -3.34 -4.01
N LEU A 163 -3.99 -4.62 -4.36
CA LEU A 163 -4.97 -5.66 -4.06
C LEU A 163 -5.13 -5.87 -2.54
N HIS A 164 -4.03 -5.81 -1.80
CA HIS A 164 -4.05 -5.87 -0.33
C HIS A 164 -4.80 -4.67 0.28
N MET A 165 -4.57 -3.48 -0.28
CA MET A 165 -5.27 -2.25 0.14
C MET A 165 -6.78 -2.34 -0.08
N ILE A 166 -7.26 -2.89 -1.22
CA ILE A 166 -8.69 -3.11 -1.47
C ILE A 166 -9.29 -4.04 -0.40
N THR A 167 -8.57 -5.11 -0.06
CA THR A 167 -9.04 -6.05 0.97
C THR A 167 -9.16 -5.36 2.33
N ARG A 168 -8.24 -4.47 2.65
CA ARG A 168 -8.25 -3.71 3.91
C ARG A 168 -9.21 -2.52 3.90
N ALA A 169 -9.62 -2.05 2.74
CA ALA A 169 -10.61 -0.99 2.56
C ALA A 169 -12.06 -1.52 2.68
N ASP A 170 -12.25 -2.84 2.74
CA ASP A 170 -13.56 -3.44 2.95
C ASP A 170 -14.11 -3.04 4.33
N GLY A 171 -15.24 -2.32 4.35
CA GLY A 171 -15.79 -1.73 5.57
C GLY A 171 -15.13 -0.43 6.06
N ASP A 172 -14.01 0.02 5.45
CA ASP A 172 -13.35 1.29 5.79
C ASP A 172 -13.54 2.34 4.68
N SER A 173 -14.58 3.14 4.80
CA SER A 173 -14.92 4.19 3.81
C SER A 173 -13.82 5.23 3.65
N ILE A 174 -13.05 5.54 4.71
CA ILE A 174 -11.96 6.52 4.65
C ILE A 174 -10.81 5.96 3.81
N LEU A 175 -10.41 4.73 4.07
CA LEU A 175 -9.35 4.08 3.31
C LEU A 175 -9.77 3.86 1.85
N ALA A 176 -11.02 3.44 1.60
CA ALA A 176 -11.56 3.28 0.25
C ALA A 176 -11.52 4.60 -0.53
N GLU A 177 -11.89 5.71 0.10
CA GLU A 177 -11.84 7.03 -0.50
C GLU A 177 -10.39 7.46 -0.81
N GLN A 178 -9.48 7.36 0.17
CA GLN A 178 -8.08 7.72 -0.02
C GLN A 178 -7.46 6.93 -1.17
N LEU A 179 -7.74 5.62 -1.25
CA LEU A 179 -7.26 4.77 -2.32
C LEU A 179 -7.85 5.18 -3.68
N GLY A 180 -9.16 5.44 -3.75
CA GLY A 180 -9.84 5.85 -4.96
C GLY A 180 -9.43 7.22 -5.52
N LEU A 181 -8.97 8.11 -4.65
CA LEU A 181 -8.47 9.44 -5.03
C LEU A 181 -7.02 9.45 -5.52
N ARG A 182 -6.30 8.36 -5.40
CA ARG A 182 -4.92 8.29 -5.91
C ARG A 182 -4.87 8.42 -7.44
N SER A 183 -3.93 9.22 -7.92
CA SER A 183 -3.73 9.41 -9.37
C SER A 183 -3.13 8.17 -10.06
N ASP A 184 -2.39 7.35 -9.32
CA ASP A 184 -1.68 6.16 -9.79
C ASP A 184 -2.46 4.84 -9.64
N ILE A 185 -3.72 4.89 -9.18
CA ILE A 185 -4.54 3.68 -9.05
C ILE A 185 -4.83 3.05 -10.42
N PRO A 186 -4.49 1.77 -10.63
CA PRO A 186 -4.80 1.08 -11.89
C PRO A 186 -6.31 0.93 -12.09
N ARG A 187 -6.77 0.99 -13.34
CA ARG A 187 -8.19 0.90 -13.70
C ARG A 187 -8.88 -0.34 -13.10
N HIS A 188 -8.27 -1.51 -13.22
CA HIS A 188 -8.84 -2.76 -12.69
C HIS A 188 -8.96 -2.75 -11.16
N VAL A 189 -8.02 -2.09 -10.46
CA VAL A 189 -8.06 -1.90 -9.01
C VAL A 189 -9.20 -0.96 -8.63
N PHE A 190 -9.36 0.14 -9.36
CA PHE A 190 -10.43 1.09 -9.14
C PHE A 190 -11.81 0.46 -9.37
N GLN A 191 -11.96 -0.38 -10.40
CA GLN A 191 -13.19 -1.15 -10.63
C GLN A 191 -13.54 -2.07 -9.44
N GLN A 192 -12.55 -2.81 -8.91
CA GLN A 192 -12.76 -3.65 -7.74
C GLN A 192 -13.11 -2.83 -6.49
N LEU A 193 -12.48 -1.68 -6.33
CA LEU A 193 -12.77 -0.76 -5.23
C LEU A 193 -14.22 -0.27 -5.29
N ILE A 194 -14.68 0.20 -6.46
CA ILE A 194 -16.05 0.68 -6.68
C ILE A 194 -17.06 -0.43 -6.46
N ALA A 195 -16.78 -1.66 -6.88
CA ALA A 195 -17.67 -2.80 -6.64
C ALA A 195 -17.96 -3.05 -5.15
N LYS A 196 -16.97 -2.82 -4.29
CA LYS A 196 -17.06 -3.04 -2.83
C LYS A 196 -17.40 -1.77 -2.03
N ALA A 197 -17.22 -0.58 -2.61
CA ALA A 197 -17.38 0.68 -1.91
C ALA A 197 -18.85 0.95 -1.53
N SER A 198 -19.04 1.65 -0.40
CA SER A 198 -20.36 2.15 0.01
C SER A 198 -20.86 3.21 -0.98
N ASP A 199 -22.18 3.43 -1.01
CA ASP A 199 -22.80 4.40 -1.92
C ASP A 199 -22.29 5.83 -1.72
N ASN A 200 -21.93 6.19 -0.49
CA ASN A 200 -21.35 7.51 -0.21
C ASN A 200 -19.96 7.67 -0.84
N VAL A 201 -19.12 6.62 -0.73
CA VAL A 201 -17.79 6.61 -1.37
C VAL A 201 -17.93 6.64 -2.89
N LYS A 202 -18.84 5.84 -3.47
CA LYS A 202 -19.13 5.85 -4.92
C LYS A 202 -19.54 7.23 -5.41
N LYS A 203 -20.46 7.90 -4.73
CA LYS A 203 -20.91 9.26 -5.08
C LYS A 203 -19.77 10.28 -5.01
N ARG A 204 -18.89 10.17 -4.00
CA ARG A 204 -17.75 11.07 -3.87
C ARG A 204 -16.72 10.83 -4.96
N LEU A 205 -16.35 9.58 -5.20
CA LEU A 205 -15.41 9.24 -6.27
C LEU A 205 -15.92 9.60 -7.67
N ALA A 206 -17.23 9.47 -7.90
CA ALA A 206 -17.86 9.92 -9.15
C ALA A 206 -17.76 11.42 -9.37
N ARG A 207 -17.83 12.21 -8.30
CA ARG A 207 -17.66 13.68 -8.37
C ARG A 207 -16.21 14.08 -8.62
N GLU A 208 -15.27 13.43 -7.92
CA GLU A 208 -13.84 13.79 -7.96
C GLU A 208 -13.11 13.19 -9.17
N ARG A 209 -13.61 12.08 -9.71
CA ARG A 209 -12.99 11.33 -10.82
C ARG A 209 -14.02 10.88 -11.87
N PRO A 210 -14.76 11.80 -12.49
CA PRO A 210 -15.83 11.47 -13.43
C PRO A 210 -15.33 10.67 -14.63
N ALA A 211 -14.21 11.05 -15.23
CA ALA A 211 -13.66 10.35 -16.40
C ALA A 211 -13.39 8.86 -16.14
N MET A 212 -12.87 8.51 -14.94
CA MET A 212 -12.60 7.12 -14.60
C MET A 212 -13.88 6.33 -14.33
N MET A 213 -14.92 6.98 -13.79
CA MET A 213 -16.24 6.38 -13.62
C MET A 213 -16.93 6.15 -14.98
N ASP A 214 -16.88 7.11 -15.89
CA ASP A 214 -17.45 6.99 -17.23
C ASP A 214 -16.81 5.84 -18.03
N GLU A 215 -15.47 5.70 -17.97
CA GLU A 215 -14.76 4.59 -18.58
C GLU A 215 -15.17 3.22 -18.04
N ILE A 216 -15.49 3.13 -16.75
CA ILE A 216 -15.99 1.89 -16.13
C ILE A 216 -17.40 1.58 -16.62
N GLN A 217 -18.29 2.58 -16.67
CA GLN A 217 -19.65 2.40 -17.16
C GLN A 217 -19.68 1.97 -18.62
N VAL A 218 -18.86 2.60 -19.47
CA VAL A 218 -18.73 2.20 -20.89
C VAL A 218 -18.28 0.75 -20.99
N SER A 219 -17.26 0.32 -20.24
CA SER A 219 -16.78 -1.06 -20.27
C SER A 219 -17.83 -2.07 -19.80
N VAL A 220 -18.58 -1.74 -18.75
CA VAL A 220 -19.65 -2.60 -18.24
C VAL A 220 -20.77 -2.68 -19.27
N SER A 221 -21.15 -1.56 -19.92
CA SER A 221 -22.18 -1.55 -20.95
C SER A 221 -21.78 -2.30 -22.21
N GLU A 222 -20.51 -2.21 -22.63
CA GLU A 222 -19.97 -2.98 -23.75
C GLU A 222 -20.00 -4.49 -23.47
N VAL A 223 -19.54 -4.91 -22.29
CA VAL A 223 -19.56 -6.34 -21.88
C VAL A 223 -21.01 -6.82 -21.77
N ALA A 224 -21.90 -6.03 -21.15
CA ALA A 224 -23.33 -6.34 -21.06
C ALA A 224 -23.95 -6.42 -22.48
N GLY A 225 -23.62 -5.50 -23.38
CA GLY A 225 -24.06 -5.51 -24.77
C GLY A 225 -23.59 -6.75 -25.54
N VAL A 226 -22.33 -7.15 -25.35
CA VAL A 226 -21.78 -8.37 -25.96
C VAL A 226 -22.46 -9.62 -25.38
N LEU A 227 -22.68 -9.68 -24.06
CA LEU A 227 -23.41 -10.79 -23.43
C LEU A 227 -24.87 -10.84 -23.92
N GLN A 228 -25.53 -9.70 -23.98
CA GLN A 228 -26.91 -9.60 -24.43
C GLN A 228 -27.07 -9.95 -25.92
N SER A 229 -26.08 -9.61 -26.76
CA SER A 229 -26.06 -10.00 -28.19
C SER A 229 -25.77 -11.50 -28.39
N LYS A 230 -24.99 -12.11 -27.48
CA LYS A 230 -24.66 -13.55 -27.57
C LYS A 230 -25.72 -14.44 -26.90
N PHE A 231 -26.29 -14.02 -25.79
CA PHE A 231 -27.12 -14.85 -24.91
C PHE A 231 -28.49 -14.21 -24.59
N GLY A 232 -28.77 -12.99 -25.00
CA GLY A 232 -30.02 -12.30 -24.73
C GLY A 232 -31.15 -12.62 -25.73
N PRO A 233 -32.38 -12.12 -25.48
CA PRO A 233 -33.57 -12.36 -26.33
C PRO A 233 -33.41 -11.96 -27.81
N ALA A 234 -32.47 -11.05 -28.10
CA ALA A 234 -32.14 -10.61 -29.47
C ALA A 234 -31.05 -11.45 -30.14
N SER A 235 -30.46 -12.44 -29.46
CA SER A 235 -29.42 -13.27 -30.01
C SER A 235 -29.96 -14.25 -31.04
N ARG A 236 -29.14 -14.56 -32.08
CA ARG A 236 -29.50 -15.61 -33.04
C ARG A 236 -29.71 -16.97 -32.37
N ASN A 237 -28.96 -17.26 -31.33
CA ASN A 237 -29.07 -18.49 -30.57
C ASN A 237 -30.40 -18.56 -29.81
N HIS A 238 -30.84 -17.47 -29.18
CA HIS A 238 -32.12 -17.36 -28.51
C HIS A 238 -33.29 -17.55 -29.48
N PHE A 239 -33.21 -16.96 -30.69
CA PHE A 239 -34.23 -17.13 -31.71
C PHE A 239 -34.35 -18.58 -32.17
N VAL A 240 -33.21 -19.26 -32.40
CA VAL A 240 -33.16 -20.68 -32.74
C VAL A 240 -33.71 -21.53 -31.60
N ALA A 241 -33.30 -21.28 -30.37
CA ALA A 241 -33.78 -21.97 -29.18
C ALA A 241 -35.31 -21.82 -29.02
N LYS A 242 -35.83 -20.59 -29.17
CA LYS A 242 -37.28 -20.30 -29.11
C LYS A 242 -38.05 -21.12 -30.13
N ARG A 243 -37.55 -21.24 -31.35
CA ARG A 243 -38.16 -22.04 -32.40
C ARG A 243 -38.20 -23.54 -32.08
N VAL A 244 -37.06 -24.06 -31.59
CA VAL A 244 -36.90 -25.49 -31.23
C VAL A 244 -37.85 -25.85 -30.09
N VAL A 245 -37.84 -25.08 -28.99
CA VAL A 245 -38.63 -25.34 -27.80
C VAL A 245 -40.12 -25.17 -28.08
N ALA A 246 -40.51 -24.13 -28.85
CA ALA A 246 -41.90 -23.93 -29.25
C ALA A 246 -42.45 -25.05 -30.17
N THR A 247 -41.59 -25.67 -30.98
CA THR A 247 -41.99 -26.83 -31.77
C THR A 247 -42.22 -28.04 -30.88
N GLN A 248 -41.31 -28.33 -29.97
CA GLN A 248 -41.50 -29.44 -29.00
C GLN A 248 -42.71 -29.24 -28.11
N HIS A 249 -43.00 -28.02 -27.69
CA HIS A 249 -44.20 -27.71 -26.89
C HIS A 249 -45.47 -28.00 -27.67
N ARG A 250 -45.55 -27.61 -28.94
CA ARG A 250 -46.71 -27.88 -29.82
C ARG A 250 -46.89 -29.39 -30.09
N GLU A 251 -45.80 -30.13 -30.17
CA GLU A 251 -45.82 -31.57 -30.37
C GLU A 251 -46.07 -32.36 -29.07
N GLY A 252 -46.23 -31.69 -27.91
CA GLY A 252 -46.43 -32.33 -26.63
C GLY A 252 -45.19 -33.00 -26.04
N ASN A 253 -44.00 -32.77 -26.63
CA ASN A 253 -42.75 -33.41 -26.28
C ASN A 253 -41.89 -32.61 -25.30
N LEU A 254 -42.33 -31.38 -24.92
CA LEU A 254 -41.66 -30.57 -23.92
C LEU A 254 -42.07 -31.04 -22.52
N ASN A 255 -41.09 -31.63 -21.80
CA ASN A 255 -41.28 -32.11 -20.42
C ASN A 255 -40.01 -31.86 -19.60
N GLU A 256 -40.02 -32.18 -18.30
CA GLU A 256 -38.87 -31.98 -17.41
C GLU A 256 -37.63 -32.72 -17.89
N GLU A 257 -37.74 -33.89 -18.49
CA GLU A 257 -36.62 -34.68 -18.99
C GLU A 257 -35.95 -34.03 -20.21
N SER A 258 -36.76 -33.42 -21.11
CA SER A 258 -36.24 -32.65 -22.24
C SER A 258 -35.48 -31.39 -21.78
N ILE A 259 -35.97 -30.68 -20.74
CA ILE A 259 -35.27 -29.54 -20.14
C ILE A 259 -33.98 -29.98 -19.45
N ALA A 260 -33.99 -31.09 -18.70
CA ALA A 260 -32.80 -31.64 -18.10
C ALA A 260 -31.77 -32.09 -19.17
N GLY A 261 -32.23 -32.55 -20.34
CA GLY A 261 -31.38 -32.82 -21.49
C GLY A 261 -30.71 -31.56 -22.04
N TYR A 262 -31.41 -30.45 -22.16
CA TYR A 262 -30.86 -29.18 -22.56
C TYR A 262 -29.84 -28.67 -21.54
N ALA A 263 -30.13 -28.76 -20.25
CA ALA A 263 -29.20 -28.35 -19.18
C ALA A 263 -27.90 -29.15 -19.22
N ARG A 264 -27.97 -30.47 -19.38
CA ARG A 264 -26.77 -31.34 -19.52
C ARG A 264 -25.93 -31.02 -20.75
N SER A 265 -26.57 -30.49 -21.80
CA SER A 265 -25.91 -30.11 -23.06
C SER A 265 -25.51 -28.63 -23.10
N HIS A 266 -25.55 -27.92 -21.95
CA HIS A 266 -25.22 -26.48 -21.82
C HIS A 266 -26.04 -25.55 -22.78
N ARG A 267 -27.25 -25.97 -23.13
CA ARG A 267 -28.19 -25.20 -23.99
C ARG A 267 -29.08 -24.32 -23.12
N PHE A 268 -28.48 -23.26 -22.55
CA PHE A 268 -29.15 -22.43 -21.53
C PHE A 268 -30.37 -21.68 -22.06
N ASP A 269 -30.34 -21.21 -23.30
CA ASP A 269 -31.49 -20.53 -23.91
C ASP A 269 -32.72 -21.44 -24.00
N GLU A 270 -32.54 -22.68 -24.40
CA GLU A 270 -33.60 -23.68 -24.47
C GLU A 270 -34.14 -24.05 -23.08
N VAL A 271 -33.27 -24.12 -22.07
CA VAL A 271 -33.69 -24.36 -20.67
C VAL A 271 -34.58 -23.23 -20.18
N MET A 272 -34.17 -21.97 -20.36
CA MET A 272 -34.93 -20.79 -19.92
C MET A 272 -36.30 -20.68 -20.62
N ILE A 273 -36.31 -20.87 -21.93
CA ILE A 273 -37.55 -20.80 -22.72
C ILE A 273 -38.49 -21.98 -22.37
N GLY A 274 -37.92 -23.18 -22.21
CA GLY A 274 -38.68 -24.38 -21.84
C GLY A 274 -39.30 -24.27 -20.45
N LEU A 275 -38.57 -23.81 -19.46
CA LEU A 275 -39.10 -23.54 -18.12
C LEU A 275 -40.21 -22.49 -18.13
N SER A 276 -40.02 -21.40 -18.90
CA SER A 276 -41.02 -20.35 -19.06
C SER A 276 -42.36 -20.90 -19.64
N LEU A 277 -42.28 -21.73 -20.66
CA LEU A 277 -43.47 -22.33 -21.28
C LEU A 277 -44.18 -23.37 -20.37
N LEU A 278 -43.42 -24.16 -19.62
CA LEU A 278 -44.00 -25.13 -18.68
C LEU A 278 -44.57 -24.49 -17.42
N SER A 279 -43.96 -23.40 -16.93
CA SER A 279 -44.43 -22.69 -15.73
C SER A 279 -45.45 -21.60 -15.98
N ALA A 280 -45.78 -21.32 -17.22
CA ALA A 280 -46.60 -20.18 -17.66
C ALA A 280 -46.11 -18.81 -17.16
N LEU A 281 -44.79 -18.70 -16.83
CA LEU A 281 -44.13 -17.45 -16.43
C LEU A 281 -43.52 -16.78 -17.66
N PRO A 282 -43.47 -15.44 -17.72
CA PRO A 282 -42.79 -14.73 -18.82
C PRO A 282 -41.29 -15.03 -18.83
N SER A 283 -40.73 -15.23 -20.01
CA SER A 283 -39.28 -15.50 -20.19
C SER A 283 -38.40 -14.26 -19.96
N ASP A 284 -39.01 -13.11 -19.72
CA ASP A 284 -38.33 -11.80 -19.67
C ASP A 284 -38.25 -11.24 -18.23
N VAL A 285 -38.26 -12.10 -17.22
CA VAL A 285 -38.03 -11.63 -15.85
C VAL A 285 -36.56 -11.24 -15.73
N ASN A 286 -36.23 -9.97 -16.04
CA ASN A 286 -35.03 -9.30 -15.62
C ASN A 286 -35.00 -9.24 -14.10
N ALA A 287 -34.15 -10.02 -13.47
CA ALA A 287 -33.74 -9.84 -12.09
C ALA A 287 -32.41 -9.06 -12.06
#